data_2cc330059e82ae910e5085432a902461
#
_entry.id   2cc330059e82ae910e5085432a902461
#
_cell.length_a   1.000
_cell.length_b   1.000
_cell.length_c   1.000
_cell.angle_alpha   90.00
_cell.angle_beta   90.00
_cell.angle_gamma   90.00
#
_symmetry.space_group_name_H-M   'P 1'
#
loop_
_entity.id
_entity.type
_entity.pdbx_description
1 polymer ?
#
loop_
_entity_poly.entity_id
_entity_poly.type
_entity_poly.pdbx_seq_one_letter_code
_entity_poly.pdbx_strand_id
1 'polypeptide(L)'
;VTATVLQLSDTHLGASSTGRPHGLDPDARLGAVLDAWRSTGRRADAVVLTGDLADDGTSAGCARLAGALRPLDAEVLAVPGNHDAPAAVAEVFGRRSSVEVGGWRLVGVDTSLAGRVEGRLDAEAVLAHLDSLDDRPTALALHHPPRGPSSHPWFQLDGADALLAGLRRRSQVRLVLSGHLHQAFDLADGSLGLLGAPSTLYAIRHLGERFVDDPAGPTGGRVVDLHDDGSWQADLLVA
;
A
#
# COMPACT_ATOMS: atom_id res chain seq x y z
N VAL A 1 9.66 9.78 -19.92
CA VAL A 1 8.23 9.42 -19.74
C VAL A 1 7.94 9.44 -18.27
N THR A 2 6.81 10.00 -17.87
CA THR A 2 6.35 9.99 -16.48
C THR A 2 5.27 8.93 -16.37
N ALA A 3 5.38 8.03 -15.39
CA ALA A 3 4.34 7.07 -15.07
C ALA A 3 3.60 7.53 -13.81
N THR A 4 2.29 7.38 -13.79
CA THR A 4 1.43 7.71 -12.66
C THR A 4 0.97 6.43 -11.97
N VAL A 5 1.26 6.32 -10.68
CA VAL A 5 0.82 5.23 -9.81
C VAL A 5 -0.26 5.75 -8.88
N LEU A 6 -1.40 5.07 -8.84
CA LEU A 6 -2.43 5.28 -7.81
C LEU A 6 -2.23 4.25 -6.69
N GLN A 7 -1.85 4.72 -5.51
CA GLN A 7 -1.77 3.86 -4.33
C GLN A 7 -3.07 3.96 -3.53
N LEU A 8 -3.68 2.81 -3.27
CA LEU A 8 -4.83 2.63 -2.38
C LEU A 8 -4.47 1.63 -1.29
N SER A 9 -5.04 1.78 -0.11
CA SER A 9 -4.73 0.95 1.04
C SER A 9 -5.92 0.81 1.97
N ASP A 10 -5.96 -0.28 2.73
CA ASP A 10 -6.86 -0.44 3.86
C ASP A 10 -8.31 -0.20 3.44
N THR A 11 -8.73 -0.94 2.38
CA THR A 11 -10.07 -0.80 1.80
C THR A 11 -11.15 -1.53 2.60
N HIS A 12 -10.77 -2.59 3.30
CA HIS A 12 -11.62 -3.39 4.19
C HIS A 12 -12.97 -3.78 3.57
N LEU A 13 -12.98 -4.14 2.28
CA LEU A 13 -14.18 -4.65 1.64
C LEU A 13 -14.50 -6.05 2.16
N GLY A 14 -15.74 -6.32 2.53
CA GLY A 14 -16.16 -7.68 2.88
C GLY A 14 -16.66 -8.48 1.68
N ALA A 15 -16.90 -9.77 1.86
CA ALA A 15 -17.55 -10.62 0.86
C ALA A 15 -18.96 -10.09 0.48
N SER A 16 -19.62 -9.41 1.41
CA SER A 16 -20.94 -8.80 1.21
C SER A 16 -20.84 -7.27 1.23
N SER A 17 -21.65 -6.61 0.38
CA SER A 17 -21.82 -5.14 0.38
C SER A 17 -22.58 -4.62 1.61
N THR A 18 -23.10 -5.50 2.47
CA THR A 18 -23.82 -5.13 3.69
C THR A 18 -22.92 -5.05 4.93
N GLY A 19 -21.65 -5.47 4.83
CA GLY A 19 -20.67 -5.34 5.90
C GLY A 19 -20.48 -3.87 6.29
N ARG A 20 -20.29 -3.63 7.58
CA ARG A 20 -20.09 -2.26 8.12
C ARG A 20 -19.00 -2.26 9.17
N PRO A 21 -17.72 -2.52 8.79
CA PRO A 21 -16.62 -2.40 9.72
C PRO A 21 -16.60 -0.99 10.32
N HIS A 22 -16.41 -0.89 11.62
CA HIS A 22 -16.51 0.37 12.38
C HIS A 22 -17.82 1.16 12.14
N GLY A 23 -18.90 0.49 11.69
CA GLY A 23 -20.17 1.13 11.34
C GLY A 23 -20.17 1.90 10.00
N LEU A 24 -19.10 1.79 9.21
CA LEU A 24 -18.93 2.49 7.94
C LEU A 24 -19.28 1.61 6.74
N ASP A 25 -19.56 2.25 5.61
CA ASP A 25 -19.80 1.60 4.33
C ASP A 25 -18.52 1.62 3.48
N PRO A 26 -17.78 0.48 3.35
CA PRO A 26 -16.54 0.47 2.61
C PRO A 26 -16.71 0.74 1.12
N ASP A 27 -17.84 0.30 0.53
CA ASP A 27 -18.13 0.54 -0.89
C ASP A 27 -18.35 2.02 -1.17
N ALA A 28 -19.13 2.69 -0.31
CA ALA A 28 -19.38 4.12 -0.47
C ALA A 28 -18.12 4.93 -0.29
N ARG A 29 -17.26 4.57 0.68
CA ARG A 29 -15.98 5.23 0.93
C ARG A 29 -15.00 5.03 -0.22
N LEU A 30 -14.78 3.81 -0.67
CA LEU A 30 -13.95 3.53 -1.84
C LEU A 30 -14.49 4.23 -3.08
N GLY A 31 -15.82 4.24 -3.27
CA GLY A 31 -16.49 4.95 -4.36
C GLY A 31 -16.14 6.44 -4.37
N ALA A 32 -16.19 7.11 -3.21
CA ALA A 32 -15.81 8.52 -3.08
C ALA A 32 -14.34 8.77 -3.45
N VAL A 33 -13.42 7.89 -3.02
CA VAL A 33 -11.99 7.98 -3.39
C VAL A 33 -11.80 7.81 -4.90
N LEU A 34 -12.48 6.84 -5.52
CA LEU A 34 -12.40 6.63 -6.97
C LEU A 34 -13.05 7.78 -7.75
N ASP A 35 -14.09 8.43 -7.23
CA ASP A 35 -14.70 9.62 -7.82
C ASP A 35 -13.76 10.83 -7.72
N ALA A 36 -13.10 11.01 -6.56
CA ALA A 36 -12.05 12.01 -6.41
C ALA A 36 -10.91 11.79 -7.42
N TRP A 37 -10.47 10.53 -7.62
CA TRP A 37 -9.49 10.19 -8.64
C TRP A 37 -9.97 10.55 -10.05
N ARG A 38 -11.20 10.17 -10.42
CA ARG A 38 -11.76 10.48 -11.75
C ARG A 38 -11.84 11.98 -12.00
N SER A 39 -12.14 12.77 -10.96
CA SER A 39 -12.23 14.23 -11.09
C SER A 39 -10.90 14.92 -11.36
N THR A 40 -9.77 14.25 -11.12
CA THR A 40 -8.45 14.76 -11.52
C THR A 40 -8.25 14.76 -13.04
N GLY A 41 -9.04 13.99 -13.80
CA GLY A 41 -8.86 13.76 -15.23
C GLY A 41 -7.60 12.98 -15.58
N ARG A 42 -6.87 12.45 -14.60
CA ARG A 42 -5.63 11.71 -14.79
C ARG A 42 -5.90 10.23 -15.08
N ARG A 43 -4.94 9.58 -15.72
CA ARG A 43 -4.90 8.13 -15.91
C ARG A 43 -3.83 7.53 -15.01
N ALA A 44 -4.10 6.39 -14.39
CA ALA A 44 -3.10 5.59 -13.70
C ALA A 44 -2.48 4.60 -14.68
N ASP A 45 -1.17 4.49 -14.68
CA ASP A 45 -0.43 3.46 -15.42
C ASP A 45 -0.36 2.18 -14.58
N ALA A 46 -0.34 2.32 -13.25
CA ALA A 46 -0.46 1.22 -12.32
C ALA A 46 -1.28 1.61 -11.07
N VAL A 47 -1.92 0.61 -10.46
CA VAL A 47 -2.53 0.70 -9.13
C VAL A 47 -1.71 -0.18 -8.18
N VAL A 48 -1.29 0.39 -7.06
CA VAL A 48 -0.62 -0.33 -5.98
C VAL A 48 -1.57 -0.43 -4.79
N LEU A 49 -1.87 -1.66 -4.40
CA LEU A 49 -2.71 -1.98 -3.25
C LEU A 49 -1.82 -2.42 -2.08
N THR A 50 -1.75 -1.58 -1.04
CA THR A 50 -0.83 -1.79 0.08
C THR A 50 -1.50 -2.46 1.29
N GLY A 51 -2.32 -3.49 1.03
CA GLY A 51 -2.87 -4.41 2.02
C GLY A 51 -4.18 -3.97 2.66
N ASP A 52 -4.71 -4.87 3.49
CA ASP A 52 -6.03 -4.81 4.13
C ASP A 52 -7.13 -4.56 3.10
N LEU A 53 -7.11 -5.40 2.05
CA LEU A 53 -7.99 -5.31 0.90
C LEU A 53 -9.39 -5.84 1.24
N ALA A 54 -9.42 -6.96 1.99
CA ALA A 54 -10.65 -7.58 2.45
C ALA A 54 -10.67 -7.68 3.98
N ASP A 55 -11.68 -7.08 4.62
CA ASP A 55 -11.86 -7.08 6.07
C ASP A 55 -11.99 -8.49 6.66
N ASP A 56 -12.60 -9.39 5.90
CA ASP A 56 -12.84 -10.79 6.25
C ASP A 56 -11.80 -11.76 5.66
N GLY A 57 -10.76 -11.25 4.99
CA GLY A 57 -9.68 -12.01 4.37
C GLY A 57 -10.11 -12.90 3.20
N THR A 58 -11.30 -12.70 2.64
CA THR A 58 -11.87 -13.59 1.62
C THR A 58 -11.53 -13.20 0.18
N SER A 59 -11.42 -14.19 -0.72
CA SER A 59 -11.33 -13.95 -2.17
C SER A 59 -12.54 -13.15 -2.70
N ALA A 60 -13.70 -13.30 -2.08
CA ALA A 60 -14.90 -12.55 -2.48
C ALA A 60 -14.78 -11.06 -2.20
N GLY A 61 -14.22 -10.67 -1.04
CA GLY A 61 -13.89 -9.27 -0.72
C GLY A 61 -12.87 -8.70 -1.70
N CYS A 62 -11.77 -9.43 -1.94
CA CYS A 62 -10.76 -9.07 -2.95
C CYS A 62 -11.35 -8.93 -4.36
N ALA A 63 -12.25 -9.83 -4.77
CA ALA A 63 -12.88 -9.80 -6.09
C ALA A 63 -13.79 -8.56 -6.26
N ARG A 64 -14.45 -8.11 -5.20
CA ARG A 64 -15.23 -6.87 -5.22
C ARG A 64 -14.33 -5.65 -5.44
N LEU A 65 -13.18 -5.60 -4.75
CA LEU A 65 -12.17 -4.56 -4.97
C LEU A 65 -11.68 -4.58 -6.43
N ALA A 66 -11.29 -5.75 -6.95
CA ALA A 66 -10.85 -5.89 -8.33
C ALA A 66 -11.93 -5.41 -9.32
N GLY A 67 -13.21 -5.70 -9.03
CA GLY A 67 -14.35 -5.22 -9.82
C GLY A 67 -14.46 -3.69 -9.84
N ALA A 68 -14.28 -3.05 -8.67
CA ALA A 68 -14.32 -1.59 -8.53
C ALA A 68 -13.16 -0.89 -9.26
N LEU A 69 -11.99 -1.55 -9.34
CA LEU A 69 -10.79 -1.01 -10.00
C LEU A 69 -10.77 -1.24 -11.52
N ARG A 70 -11.59 -2.15 -12.05
CA ARG A 70 -11.60 -2.47 -13.50
C ARG A 70 -11.71 -1.26 -14.42
N PRO A 71 -12.51 -0.20 -14.11
CA PRO A 71 -12.60 0.97 -14.97
C PRO A 71 -11.33 1.81 -15.06
N LEU A 72 -10.32 1.57 -14.22
CA LEU A 72 -9.04 2.30 -14.27
C LEU A 72 -8.15 1.81 -15.42
N ASP A 73 -8.36 0.58 -15.92
CA ASP A 73 -7.61 -0.03 -17.01
C ASP A 73 -6.10 0.08 -16.82
N ALA A 74 -5.63 -0.25 -15.60
CA ALA A 74 -4.24 -0.12 -15.17
C ALA A 74 -3.71 -1.47 -14.67
N GLU A 75 -2.39 -1.66 -14.73
CA GLU A 75 -1.72 -2.80 -14.09
C GLU A 75 -1.92 -2.73 -12.56
N VAL A 76 -2.17 -3.87 -11.92
CA VAL A 76 -2.39 -3.91 -10.47
C VAL A 76 -1.29 -4.73 -9.80
N LEU A 77 -0.62 -4.13 -8.82
CA LEU A 77 0.23 -4.82 -7.86
C LEU A 77 -0.45 -4.80 -6.50
N ALA A 78 -0.75 -5.97 -5.95
CA ALA A 78 -1.40 -6.10 -4.64
C ALA A 78 -0.50 -6.86 -3.67
N VAL A 79 -0.36 -6.34 -2.46
CA VAL A 79 0.26 -7.05 -1.34
C VAL A 79 -0.80 -7.29 -0.26
N PRO A 80 -0.73 -8.40 0.49
CA PRO A 80 -1.66 -8.64 1.59
C PRO A 80 -1.33 -7.77 2.81
N GLY A 81 -2.35 -7.42 3.57
CA GLY A 81 -2.25 -6.86 4.92
C GLY A 81 -2.55 -7.92 5.99
N ASN A 82 -2.70 -7.49 7.23
CA ASN A 82 -2.96 -8.39 8.35
C ASN A 82 -4.41 -8.91 8.39
N HIS A 83 -5.36 -8.23 7.76
CA HIS A 83 -6.72 -8.73 7.57
C HIS A 83 -6.83 -9.73 6.41
N ASP A 84 -5.91 -9.69 5.46
CA ASP A 84 -5.99 -10.51 4.26
C ASP A 84 -5.49 -11.94 4.47
N ALA A 85 -6.08 -12.88 3.75
CA ALA A 85 -5.43 -14.16 3.49
C ALA A 85 -4.55 -14.03 2.23
N PRO A 86 -3.21 -14.23 2.30
CA PRO A 86 -2.34 -14.08 1.12
C PRO A 86 -2.77 -14.94 -0.08
N ALA A 87 -3.35 -16.12 0.19
CA ALA A 87 -3.88 -16.99 -0.86
C ALA A 87 -5.10 -16.36 -1.58
N ALA A 88 -5.96 -15.65 -0.86
CA ALA A 88 -7.13 -14.96 -1.42
C ALA A 88 -6.70 -13.76 -2.30
N VAL A 89 -5.72 -12.99 -1.84
CA VAL A 89 -5.12 -11.90 -2.64
C VAL A 89 -4.50 -12.46 -3.91
N ALA A 90 -3.71 -13.54 -3.79
CA ALA A 90 -3.06 -14.18 -4.93
C ALA A 90 -4.05 -14.83 -5.92
N GLU A 91 -5.19 -15.32 -5.46
CA GLU A 91 -6.26 -15.87 -6.30
C GLU A 91 -6.87 -14.80 -7.20
N VAL A 92 -7.07 -13.59 -6.69
CA VAL A 92 -7.79 -12.52 -7.40
C VAL A 92 -6.83 -11.62 -8.20
N PHE A 93 -5.71 -11.21 -7.63
CA PHE A 93 -4.77 -10.27 -8.24
C PHE A 93 -3.56 -10.96 -8.90
N GLY A 94 -3.46 -12.29 -8.77
CA GLY A 94 -2.34 -13.07 -9.26
C GLY A 94 -1.17 -13.10 -8.28
N ARG A 95 -0.20 -13.98 -8.56
CA ARG A 95 1.03 -14.17 -7.75
C ARG A 95 2.18 -13.29 -8.26
N ARG A 96 1.87 -12.08 -8.70
CA ARG A 96 2.89 -11.17 -9.20
C ARG A 96 3.64 -10.55 -8.01
N SER A 97 4.95 -10.74 -7.99
CA SER A 97 5.83 -10.07 -7.03
C SER A 97 6.30 -8.69 -7.53
N SER A 98 6.09 -8.38 -8.82
CA SER A 98 6.46 -7.09 -9.38
C SER A 98 5.66 -6.72 -10.62
N VAL A 99 5.61 -5.41 -10.89
CA VAL A 99 5.06 -4.78 -12.10
C VAL A 99 6.07 -3.76 -12.61
N GLU A 100 6.22 -3.69 -13.93
CA GLU A 100 7.05 -2.69 -14.58
C GLU A 100 6.18 -1.58 -15.17
N VAL A 101 6.51 -0.33 -14.88
CA VAL A 101 5.77 0.83 -15.34
C VAL A 101 6.71 2.02 -15.56
N GLY A 102 6.65 2.63 -16.75
CA GLY A 102 7.39 3.86 -17.07
C GLY A 102 8.89 3.80 -16.77
N GLY A 103 9.57 2.68 -17.00
CA GLY A 103 10.99 2.52 -16.69
C GLY A 103 11.29 2.18 -15.22
N TRP A 104 10.28 2.18 -14.36
CA TRP A 104 10.38 1.76 -12.96
C TRP A 104 9.97 0.30 -12.76
N ARG A 105 10.38 -0.24 -11.64
CA ARG A 105 9.86 -1.49 -11.10
C ARG A 105 9.17 -1.25 -9.78
N LEU A 106 7.95 -1.76 -9.64
CA LEU A 106 7.20 -1.82 -8.39
C LEU A 106 7.32 -3.25 -7.87
N VAL A 107 7.85 -3.45 -6.66
CA VAL A 107 8.08 -4.78 -6.06
C VAL A 107 7.20 -4.92 -4.83
N GLY A 108 6.34 -5.93 -4.81
CA GLY A 108 5.49 -6.28 -3.68
C GLY A 108 6.20 -7.17 -2.68
N VAL A 109 6.12 -6.84 -1.41
CA VAL A 109 6.66 -7.63 -0.29
C VAL A 109 5.53 -7.96 0.67
N ASP A 110 5.27 -9.25 0.86
CA ASP A 110 4.34 -9.72 1.88
C ASP A 110 4.97 -9.56 3.27
N THR A 111 4.33 -8.80 4.12
CA THR A 111 4.73 -8.58 5.52
C THR A 111 3.69 -9.11 6.50
N SER A 112 2.65 -9.78 6.00
CA SER A 112 1.58 -10.33 6.84
C SER A 112 2.05 -11.55 7.62
N LEU A 113 1.52 -11.71 8.83
CA LEU A 113 1.77 -12.85 9.68
C LEU A 113 0.43 -13.37 10.18
N ALA A 114 0.13 -14.63 9.86
CA ALA A 114 -1.18 -15.22 10.15
C ALA A 114 -1.60 -15.05 11.62
N GLY A 115 -2.75 -14.43 11.84
CA GLY A 115 -3.33 -14.19 13.16
C GLY A 115 -2.62 -13.12 13.99
N ARG A 116 -1.78 -12.28 13.38
CA ARG A 116 -1.10 -11.17 14.04
C ARG A 116 -1.43 -9.86 13.35
N VAL A 117 -1.45 -8.77 14.13
CA VAL A 117 -1.67 -7.41 13.62
C VAL A 117 -0.35 -6.79 13.17
N GLU A 118 0.73 -7.04 13.90
CA GLU A 118 2.08 -6.61 13.56
C GLU A 118 2.65 -7.42 12.39
N GLY A 119 3.52 -6.77 11.61
CA GLY A 119 4.16 -7.39 10.45
C GLY A 119 5.50 -8.04 10.75
N ARG A 120 5.93 -8.91 9.84
CA ARG A 120 7.27 -9.49 9.80
C ARG A 120 7.75 -9.65 8.38
N LEU A 121 9.04 -9.47 8.16
CA LEU A 121 9.71 -9.85 6.91
C LEU A 121 11.08 -10.46 7.17
N ASP A 122 11.53 -11.29 6.23
CA ASP A 122 12.93 -11.71 6.12
C ASP A 122 13.68 -10.67 5.28
N ALA A 123 14.39 -9.77 5.96
CA ALA A 123 15.12 -8.70 5.30
C ALA A 123 16.22 -9.24 4.38
N GLU A 124 16.89 -10.33 4.74
CA GLU A 124 17.95 -10.94 3.91
C GLU A 124 17.35 -11.46 2.60
N ALA A 125 16.24 -12.18 2.66
CA ALA A 125 15.57 -12.69 1.46
C ALA A 125 15.08 -11.55 0.56
N VAL A 126 14.48 -10.49 1.12
CA VAL A 126 14.05 -9.32 0.34
C VAL A 126 15.23 -8.62 -0.33
N LEU A 127 16.33 -8.40 0.39
CA LEU A 127 17.51 -7.74 -0.13
C LEU A 127 18.21 -8.60 -1.20
N ALA A 128 18.28 -9.91 -1.01
CA ALA A 128 18.84 -10.83 -2.00
C ALA A 128 17.98 -10.85 -3.29
N HIS A 129 16.65 -10.77 -3.15
CA HIS A 129 15.77 -10.64 -4.31
C HIS A 129 16.05 -9.33 -5.06
N LEU A 130 16.17 -8.20 -4.37
CA LEU A 130 16.50 -6.91 -5.00
C LEU A 130 17.86 -6.94 -5.70
N ASP A 131 18.85 -7.64 -5.15
CA ASP A 131 20.19 -7.80 -5.77
C ASP A 131 20.17 -8.68 -7.02
N SER A 132 19.13 -9.52 -7.20
CA SER A 132 18.95 -10.33 -8.41
C SER A 132 18.31 -9.56 -9.57
N LEU A 133 17.81 -8.35 -9.32
CA LEU A 133 17.15 -7.50 -10.30
C LEU A 133 18.17 -6.53 -10.95
N ASP A 134 17.79 -5.94 -12.08
CA ASP A 134 18.60 -4.88 -12.71
C ASP A 134 18.50 -3.55 -11.93
N ASP A 135 19.34 -2.57 -12.30
CA ASP A 135 19.52 -1.30 -11.58
C ASP A 135 18.45 -0.24 -11.88
N ARG A 136 17.32 -0.60 -12.50
CA ARG A 136 16.26 0.38 -12.76
C ARG A 136 15.67 0.91 -11.45
N PRO A 137 15.20 2.17 -11.43
CA PRO A 137 14.53 2.73 -10.28
C PRO A 137 13.41 1.82 -9.78
N THR A 138 13.41 1.54 -8.47
CA THR A 138 12.51 0.57 -7.86
C THR A 138 11.77 1.22 -6.69
N ALA A 139 10.46 0.96 -6.61
CA ALA A 139 9.64 1.22 -5.45
C ALA A 139 9.20 -0.10 -4.81
N LEU A 140 9.34 -0.22 -3.50
CA LEU A 140 8.78 -1.33 -2.73
C LEU A 140 7.36 -1.00 -2.31
N ALA A 141 6.46 -1.97 -2.40
CA ALA A 141 5.11 -1.91 -1.84
C ALA A 141 4.98 -2.99 -0.76
N LEU A 142 4.58 -2.59 0.42
CA LEU A 142 4.35 -3.49 1.56
C LEU A 142 3.21 -2.92 2.42
N HIS A 143 2.62 -3.75 3.27
CA HIS A 143 1.54 -3.27 4.14
C HIS A 143 2.09 -2.55 5.36
N HIS A 144 2.85 -3.24 6.20
CA HIS A 144 3.41 -2.67 7.42
C HIS A 144 4.62 -1.78 7.12
N PRO A 145 4.60 -0.48 7.47
CA PRO A 145 5.71 0.42 7.16
C PRO A 145 6.97 0.07 7.95
N PRO A 146 8.17 0.17 7.35
CA PRO A 146 9.41 -0.07 8.07
C PRO A 146 9.73 1.07 9.05
N ARG A 147 9.09 2.21 8.91
CA ARG A 147 9.07 3.35 9.83
C ARG A 147 7.81 4.17 9.61
N GLY A 148 7.20 4.64 10.69
CA GLY A 148 5.98 5.44 10.64
C GLY A 148 5.81 6.30 11.90
N PRO A 149 4.72 7.06 12.00
CA PRO A 149 4.43 7.95 13.12
C PRO A 149 4.00 7.22 14.42
N SER A 150 3.81 5.90 14.37
CA SER A 150 3.35 5.10 15.52
C SER A 150 4.50 4.35 16.17
N SER A 151 4.54 4.33 17.50
CA SER A 151 5.40 3.44 18.30
C SER A 151 4.62 2.29 18.96
N HIS A 152 3.30 2.19 18.72
CA HIS A 152 2.50 1.09 19.26
C HIS A 152 2.90 -0.25 18.63
N PRO A 153 3.03 -1.36 19.40
CA PRO A 153 3.49 -2.66 18.88
C PRO A 153 2.71 -3.20 17.69
N TRP A 154 1.41 -2.95 17.60
CA TRP A 154 0.57 -3.41 16.48
C TRP A 154 1.01 -2.86 15.12
N PHE A 155 1.63 -1.68 15.11
CA PHE A 155 2.03 -0.99 13.88
C PHE A 155 3.52 -1.18 13.54
N GLN A 156 4.18 -2.13 14.18
CA GLN A 156 5.60 -2.38 13.97
C GLN A 156 5.82 -3.51 12.94
N LEU A 157 6.94 -3.43 12.28
CA LEU A 157 7.43 -4.43 11.32
C LEU A 157 8.71 -5.07 11.87
N ASP A 158 8.64 -6.35 12.23
CA ASP A 158 9.84 -7.12 12.58
C ASP A 158 10.72 -7.31 11.32
N GLY A 159 12.01 -7.01 11.45
CA GLY A 159 12.97 -6.96 10.32
C GLY A 159 13.12 -5.57 9.69
N ALA A 160 12.37 -4.56 10.12
CA ALA A 160 12.40 -3.21 9.54
C ALA A 160 13.79 -2.57 9.55
N ASP A 161 14.51 -2.61 10.67
CA ASP A 161 15.84 -1.98 10.79
C ASP A 161 16.86 -2.62 9.86
N ALA A 162 16.84 -3.95 9.75
CA ALA A 162 17.70 -4.69 8.82
C ALA A 162 17.36 -4.36 7.36
N LEU A 163 16.07 -4.28 7.02
CA LEU A 163 15.60 -3.86 5.71
C LEU A 163 16.11 -2.45 5.39
N LEU A 164 15.85 -1.46 6.23
CA LEU A 164 16.26 -0.07 5.99
C LEU A 164 17.78 0.06 5.86
N ALA A 165 18.54 -0.61 6.73
CA ALA A 165 20.02 -0.64 6.64
C ALA A 165 20.50 -1.23 5.31
N GLY A 166 19.80 -2.23 4.79
CA GLY A 166 20.08 -2.82 3.48
C GLY A 166 19.69 -1.92 2.31
N LEU A 167 18.53 -1.28 2.37
CA LEU A 167 18.03 -0.39 1.32
C LEU A 167 18.90 0.86 1.13
N ARG A 168 19.47 1.42 2.21
CA ARG A 168 20.42 2.56 2.13
C ARG A 168 21.62 2.28 1.23
N ARG A 169 21.99 1.03 1.01
CA ARG A 169 23.11 0.61 0.16
C ARG A 169 22.70 0.29 -1.28
N ARG A 170 21.42 0.41 -1.61
CA ARG A 170 20.83 0.05 -2.90
C ARG A 170 20.21 1.28 -3.55
N SER A 171 21.03 2.03 -4.27
CA SER A 171 20.64 3.30 -4.86
C SER A 171 19.51 3.18 -5.89
N GLN A 172 19.26 1.99 -6.45
CA GLN A 172 18.13 1.73 -7.32
C GLN A 172 16.79 1.76 -6.57
N VAL A 173 16.75 1.47 -5.25
CA VAL A 173 15.52 1.58 -4.47
C VAL A 173 15.33 3.03 -4.02
N ARG A 174 14.28 3.67 -4.50
CA ARG A 174 14.01 5.09 -4.29
C ARG A 174 12.86 5.35 -3.33
N LEU A 175 11.94 4.40 -3.22
CA LEU A 175 10.66 4.62 -2.58
C LEU A 175 10.14 3.36 -1.89
N VAL A 176 9.48 3.53 -0.75
CA VAL A 176 8.69 2.51 -0.07
C VAL A 176 7.28 3.05 0.10
N LEU A 177 6.29 2.32 -0.41
CA LEU A 177 4.86 2.59 -0.29
C LEU A 177 4.25 1.64 0.74
N SER A 178 3.52 2.16 1.70
CA SER A 178 2.93 1.36 2.78
C SER A 178 1.51 1.80 3.14
N GLY A 179 0.80 0.93 3.87
CA GLY A 179 -0.52 1.15 4.44
C GLY A 179 -0.53 1.02 5.96
N HIS A 180 -1.52 0.28 6.48
CA HIS A 180 -1.66 -0.20 7.87
C HIS A 180 -1.93 0.89 8.92
N LEU A 181 -1.30 2.05 8.79
CA LEU A 181 -1.46 3.15 9.75
C LEU A 181 -2.74 3.96 9.55
N HIS A 182 -3.47 3.74 8.46
CA HIS A 182 -4.65 4.53 8.07
C HIS A 182 -4.38 6.04 8.14
N GLN A 183 -3.12 6.43 8.03
CA GLN A 183 -2.66 7.81 8.11
C GLN A 183 -1.62 8.08 7.03
N ALA A 184 -1.81 9.16 6.30
CA ALA A 184 -0.79 9.63 5.38
C ALA A 184 0.43 10.15 6.15
N PHE A 185 1.62 9.75 5.71
CA PHE A 185 2.87 10.31 6.19
C PHE A 185 3.93 10.29 5.11
N ASP A 186 4.85 11.23 5.18
CA ASP A 186 6.00 11.39 4.30
C ASP A 186 7.25 11.46 5.17
N LEU A 187 8.09 10.45 5.07
CA LEU A 187 9.36 10.39 5.77
C LEU A 187 10.50 10.15 4.76
N ALA A 188 11.71 10.51 5.16
CA ALA A 188 12.91 10.22 4.40
C ALA A 188 13.91 9.43 5.26
N ASP A 189 14.62 8.50 4.65
CA ASP A 189 15.74 7.80 5.22
C ASP A 189 16.95 7.88 4.26
N GLY A 190 17.72 8.97 4.37
CA GLY A 190 18.70 9.37 3.37
C GLY A 190 18.00 9.78 2.07
N SER A 191 18.31 9.11 0.96
CA SER A 191 17.66 9.31 -0.35
C SER A 191 16.39 8.47 -0.56
N LEU A 192 16.05 7.59 0.38
CA LEU A 192 14.88 6.72 0.31
C LEU A 192 13.64 7.46 0.82
N GLY A 193 12.61 7.56 0.01
CA GLY A 193 11.29 8.01 0.44
C GLY A 193 10.51 6.89 1.14
N LEU A 194 9.84 7.21 2.24
CA LEU A 194 8.95 6.30 2.95
C LEU A 194 7.58 6.96 3.04
N LEU A 195 6.62 6.44 2.28
CA LEU A 195 5.28 7.01 2.16
C LEU A 195 4.24 6.05 2.71
N GLY A 196 3.40 6.55 3.61
CA GLY A 196 2.18 5.87 4.04
C GLY A 196 0.96 6.43 3.33
N ALA A 197 0.09 5.55 2.83
CA ALA A 197 -1.20 5.96 2.32
C ALA A 197 -2.22 6.13 3.44
N PRO A 198 -3.20 7.04 3.30
CA PRO A 198 -4.39 7.01 4.10
C PRO A 198 -5.23 5.77 3.74
N SER A 199 -6.06 5.31 4.66
CA SER A 199 -7.07 4.30 4.35
C SER A 199 -8.16 4.90 3.45
N THR A 200 -8.78 4.06 2.63
CA THR A 200 -10.00 4.48 1.93
C THR A 200 -11.23 4.42 2.83
N LEU A 201 -11.16 3.75 3.99
CA LEU A 201 -12.31 3.53 4.86
C LEU A 201 -12.39 4.49 6.04
N TYR A 202 -11.37 4.58 6.89
CA TYR A 202 -11.32 5.47 8.06
C TYR A 202 -9.88 5.80 8.43
N ALA A 203 -9.69 6.90 9.14
CA ALA A 203 -8.39 7.30 9.63
C ALA A 203 -8.10 6.75 11.03
N ILE A 204 -6.82 6.61 11.36
CA ILE A 204 -6.34 6.34 12.73
C ILE A 204 -5.42 7.51 13.12
N ARG A 205 -5.67 8.09 14.29
CA ARG A 205 -4.78 9.10 14.88
C ARG A 205 -3.78 8.43 15.81
N HIS A 206 -2.50 8.49 15.47
CA HIS A 206 -1.42 7.95 16.28
C HIS A 206 -0.93 8.98 17.30
N LEU A 207 -0.81 8.57 18.55
CA LEU A 207 -0.44 9.39 19.70
C LEU A 207 0.74 8.74 20.47
N GLY A 208 1.81 8.41 19.73
CA GLY A 208 2.95 7.64 20.22
C GLY A 208 2.59 6.18 20.42
N GLU A 209 2.58 5.71 21.68
CA GLU A 209 2.21 4.34 22.04
C GLU A 209 0.69 4.09 22.11
N ARG A 210 -0.12 5.09 21.79
CA ARG A 210 -1.59 4.98 21.73
C ARG A 210 -2.09 5.38 20.36
N PHE A 211 -3.29 4.94 20.04
CA PHE A 211 -4.00 5.35 18.83
C PHE A 211 -5.49 5.46 19.11
N VAL A 212 -6.19 6.13 18.23
CA VAL A 212 -7.65 6.31 18.29
C VAL A 212 -8.18 6.23 16.87
N ASP A 213 -9.17 5.37 16.65
CA ASP A 213 -9.92 5.33 15.39
C ASP A 213 -10.64 6.67 15.18
N ASP A 214 -10.55 7.19 13.97
CA ASP A 214 -11.19 8.44 13.56
C ASP A 214 -12.08 8.22 12.32
N PRO A 215 -13.30 7.71 12.51
CA PRO A 215 -14.20 7.44 11.39
C PRO A 215 -14.61 8.69 10.60
N ALA A 216 -14.44 9.88 11.17
CA ALA A 216 -14.70 11.16 10.51
C ALA A 216 -13.43 11.80 9.93
N GLY A 217 -12.26 11.16 10.15
CA GLY A 217 -10.99 11.65 9.64
C GLY A 217 -10.87 11.49 8.12
N PRO A 218 -9.83 12.09 7.53
CA PRO A 218 -9.62 12.08 6.08
C PRO A 218 -9.38 10.67 5.57
N THR A 219 -10.04 10.33 4.47
CA THR A 219 -9.85 9.10 3.69
C THR A 219 -9.34 9.43 2.30
N GLY A 220 -8.72 8.45 1.62
CA GLY A 220 -8.19 8.72 0.29
C GLY A 220 -7.18 7.69 -0.20
N GLY A 221 -6.21 8.16 -0.95
CA GLY A 221 -5.08 7.41 -1.49
C GLY A 221 -3.89 8.33 -1.74
N ARG A 222 -2.91 7.82 -2.49
CA ARG A 222 -1.79 8.62 -3.00
C ARG A 222 -1.71 8.54 -4.51
N VAL A 223 -1.27 9.63 -5.09
CA VAL A 223 -0.86 9.71 -6.49
C VAL A 223 0.65 9.88 -6.50
N VAL A 224 1.36 8.95 -7.13
CA VAL A 224 2.81 8.99 -7.21
C VAL A 224 3.23 9.08 -8.67
N ASP A 225 3.92 10.15 -9.01
CA ASP A 225 4.50 10.37 -10.33
C ASP A 225 5.96 9.92 -10.34
N LEU A 226 6.27 8.96 -11.18
CA LEU A 226 7.59 8.34 -11.34
C LEU A 226 8.24 8.88 -12.62
N HIS A 227 9.45 9.40 -12.53
CA HIS A 227 10.19 9.99 -13.64
C HIS A 227 11.33 9.07 -14.11
N ASP A 228 11.70 9.17 -15.39
CA ASP A 228 12.72 8.33 -16.03
C ASP A 228 14.13 8.49 -15.41
N ASP A 229 14.38 9.63 -14.75
CA ASP A 229 15.64 9.90 -14.06
C ASP A 229 15.71 9.28 -12.65
N GLY A 230 14.68 8.54 -12.24
CA GLY A 230 14.56 7.93 -10.92
C GLY A 230 14.10 8.90 -9.83
N SER A 231 13.72 10.14 -10.18
CA SER A 231 13.01 11.03 -9.26
C SER A 231 11.52 10.68 -9.19
N TRP A 232 10.85 11.14 -8.14
CA TRP A 232 9.42 10.93 -7.95
C TRP A 232 8.78 12.12 -7.23
N GLN A 233 7.48 12.27 -7.40
CA GLN A 233 6.64 13.20 -6.66
C GLN A 233 5.42 12.45 -6.14
N ALA A 234 4.87 12.86 -5.01
CA ALA A 234 3.69 12.24 -4.44
C ALA A 234 2.73 13.26 -3.86
N ASP A 235 1.46 13.11 -4.22
CA ASP A 235 0.36 13.94 -3.73
C ASP A 235 -0.66 13.07 -2.99
N LEU A 236 -1.40 13.69 -2.08
CA LEU A 236 -2.55 13.05 -1.44
C LEU A 236 -3.79 13.20 -2.33
N LEU A 237 -4.49 12.09 -2.50
CA LEU A 237 -5.84 12.07 -3.03
C LEU A 237 -6.79 12.00 -1.84
N VAL A 238 -7.52 13.06 -1.57
CA VAL A 238 -8.47 13.15 -0.45
C VAL A 238 -9.89 13.09 -0.97
N ALA A 239 -10.76 12.30 -0.29
CA ALA A 239 -12.16 12.12 -0.65
C ALA A 239 -13.11 12.65 0.44
#